data_bb332a73c12e658708cd3f159a0c375b
#
_entry.id   bb332a73c12e658708cd3f159a0c375b
#
_cell.length_a   1.000
_cell.length_b   1.000
_cell.length_c   1.000
_cell.angle_alpha   90.00
_cell.angle_beta   90.00
_cell.angle_gamma   90.00
#
_symmetry.space_group_name_H-M   'P 1'
#
loop_
_entity.id
_entity.type
_entity.pdbx_description
1 polymer ?
#
loop_
_entity_poly.entity_id
_entity_poly.type
_entity_poly.pdbx_seq_one_letter_code
_entity_poly.pdbx_strand_id
1 'polypeptide(L)'
;MTTPEELERRGWRALSTGPDEALTFYDEVLDDDVRMLFPGGLLLTGRRQVLAAMAGPPWDTHELTGLDVLRPTDEVAVVSYGVEASRAGTSYSALVASVYVRRAGGWRMVSHQHTPR
;
A
#
# COMPACT_ATOMS: atom_id res chain seq x y z
N MET A 1 2.64 19.35 0.49
CA MET A 1 3.23 18.12 1.04
C MET A 1 2.30 16.95 0.80
N THR A 2 2.84 15.84 0.33
CA THR A 2 2.05 14.63 0.09
C THR A 2 1.71 13.97 1.43
N THR A 3 0.43 13.74 1.67
CA THR A 3 -0.06 13.13 2.91
C THR A 3 -0.04 11.59 2.82
N PRO A 4 -0.05 10.87 3.94
CA PRO A 4 -0.17 9.41 3.92
C PRO A 4 -1.41 8.89 3.18
N GLU A 5 -2.56 9.55 3.33
CA GLU A 5 -3.78 9.17 2.61
C GLU A 5 -3.64 9.35 1.10
N GLU A 6 -2.97 10.41 0.65
CA GLU A 6 -2.68 10.60 -0.78
C GLU A 6 -1.73 9.51 -1.29
N LEU A 7 -0.73 9.14 -0.50
CA LEU A 7 0.20 8.06 -0.86
C LEU A 7 -0.53 6.74 -1.01
N GLU A 8 -1.47 6.44 -0.12
CA GLU A 8 -2.25 5.22 -0.20
C GLU A 8 -3.08 5.16 -1.49
N ARG A 9 -3.75 6.26 -1.84
CA ARG A 9 -4.51 6.36 -3.08
C ARG A 9 -3.62 6.26 -4.32
N ARG A 10 -2.46 6.90 -4.29
CA ARG A 10 -1.49 6.83 -5.39
C ARG A 10 -0.96 5.42 -5.58
N GLY A 11 -0.75 4.68 -4.49
CA GLY A 11 -0.31 3.29 -4.54
C GLY A 11 -1.29 2.41 -5.30
N TRP A 12 -2.58 2.51 -5.00
CA TRP A 12 -3.60 1.74 -5.72
C TRP A 12 -3.70 2.14 -7.19
N ARG A 13 -3.57 3.43 -7.50
CA ARG A 13 -3.53 3.87 -8.90
C ARG A 13 -2.33 3.30 -9.63
N ALA A 14 -1.16 3.31 -9.01
CA ALA A 14 0.05 2.76 -9.61
C ALA A 14 -0.09 1.25 -9.87
N LEU A 15 -0.63 0.51 -8.88
CA LEU A 15 -0.89 -0.93 -9.00
C LEU A 15 -1.96 -1.26 -10.05
N SER A 16 -2.78 -0.29 -10.41
CA SER A 16 -3.83 -0.44 -11.42
C SER A 16 -3.41 0.08 -12.79
N THR A 17 -2.23 0.69 -12.89
CA THR A 17 -1.69 1.21 -14.15
C THR A 17 -0.73 0.20 -14.79
N GLY A 18 0.24 -0.30 -14.05
CA GLY A 18 1.17 -1.30 -14.56
C GLY A 18 2.39 -1.50 -13.67
N PRO A 19 3.24 -2.49 -14.01
CA PRO A 19 4.42 -2.82 -13.19
C PRO A 19 5.42 -1.67 -13.06
N ASP A 20 5.66 -0.91 -14.13
CA ASP A 20 6.64 0.16 -14.12
C ASP A 20 6.23 1.29 -13.18
N GLU A 21 4.95 1.69 -13.22
CA GLU A 21 4.40 2.71 -12.35
C GLU A 21 4.40 2.25 -10.89
N ALA A 22 4.05 0.99 -10.66
CA ALA A 22 4.06 0.42 -9.32
C ALA A 22 5.48 0.42 -8.73
N LEU A 23 6.47 -0.03 -9.50
CA LEU A 23 7.86 -0.05 -9.06
C LEU A 23 8.38 1.36 -8.78
N THR A 24 8.09 2.32 -9.65
CA THR A 24 8.51 3.72 -9.45
C THR A 24 7.92 4.29 -8.18
N PHE A 25 6.62 4.09 -7.95
CA PHE A 25 5.94 4.59 -6.75
C PHE A 25 6.52 3.97 -5.48
N TYR A 26 6.59 2.62 -5.43
CA TYR A 26 7.05 1.93 -4.22
C TYR A 26 8.54 2.13 -3.97
N ASP A 27 9.34 2.32 -5.00
CA ASP A 27 10.76 2.67 -4.83
C ASP A 27 10.93 3.98 -4.04
N GLU A 28 10.04 4.93 -4.22
CA GLU A 28 10.07 6.19 -3.50
C GLU A 28 9.47 6.11 -2.09
N VAL A 29 8.39 5.35 -1.91
CA VAL A 29 7.60 5.43 -0.67
C VAL A 29 7.98 4.40 0.39
N LEU A 30 8.58 3.28 0.00
CA LEU A 30 8.93 2.23 0.96
C LEU A 30 10.07 2.63 1.88
N ASP A 31 9.90 2.36 3.18
CA ASP A 31 11.01 2.37 4.12
C ASP A 31 11.87 1.12 3.89
N ASP A 32 13.16 1.17 4.24
CA ASP A 32 14.06 0.04 4.00
C ASP A 32 13.63 -1.22 4.73
N ASP A 33 13.07 -1.07 5.92
CA ASP A 33 12.67 -2.19 6.78
C ASP A 33 11.17 -2.49 6.73
N VAL A 34 10.51 -2.14 5.64
CA VAL A 34 9.07 -2.34 5.48
C VAL A 34 8.66 -3.80 5.67
N ARG A 35 7.45 -4.00 6.21
CA ARG A 35 6.80 -5.30 6.31
C ARG A 35 5.44 -5.24 5.62
N MET A 36 5.15 -6.24 4.80
CA MET A 36 3.81 -6.37 4.22
C MET A 36 3.27 -7.75 4.50
N LEU A 37 2.01 -7.80 4.92
CA LEU A 37 1.30 -9.03 5.25
C LEU A 37 0.10 -9.15 4.32
N PHE A 38 0.05 -10.26 3.57
CA PHE A 38 -1.00 -10.51 2.58
C PHE A 38 -1.73 -11.82 2.82
N PRO A 39 -2.92 -11.99 2.24
CA PRO A 39 -3.67 -13.24 2.35
C PRO A 39 -2.86 -14.45 1.93
N GLY A 40 -3.16 -15.59 2.53
CA GLY A 40 -2.47 -16.84 2.22
C GLY A 40 -1.17 -17.03 2.99
N GLY A 41 -0.96 -16.25 4.06
CA GLY A 41 0.23 -16.37 4.88
C GLY A 41 1.47 -15.75 4.26
N LEU A 42 1.32 -14.85 3.30
CA LEU A 42 2.45 -14.19 2.64
C LEU A 42 2.97 -13.05 3.51
N LEU A 43 4.20 -13.15 3.95
CA LEU A 43 4.93 -12.09 4.64
C LEU A 43 6.10 -11.64 3.78
N LEU A 44 6.11 -10.36 3.41
CA LEU A 44 7.22 -9.75 2.69
C LEU A 44 8.02 -8.89 3.65
N THR A 45 9.32 -9.14 3.72
CA THR A 45 10.23 -8.46 4.64
C THR A 45 11.27 -7.68 3.86
N GLY A 46 11.26 -6.35 4.03
CA GLY A 46 12.24 -5.47 3.43
C GLY A 46 11.89 -5.02 2.03
N ARG A 47 12.51 -3.92 1.65
CA ARG A 47 12.27 -3.21 0.41
C ARG A 47 12.42 -4.09 -0.84
N ARG A 48 13.47 -4.90 -0.89
CA ARG A 48 13.76 -5.73 -2.06
C ARG A 48 12.66 -6.76 -2.32
N GLN A 49 12.20 -7.45 -1.27
CA GLN A 49 11.13 -8.43 -1.42
C GLN A 49 9.82 -7.79 -1.87
N VAL A 50 9.52 -6.63 -1.29
CA VAL A 50 8.28 -5.91 -1.66
C VAL A 50 8.32 -5.46 -3.11
N LEU A 51 9.42 -4.86 -3.55
CA LEU A 51 9.54 -4.41 -4.94
C LEU A 51 9.40 -5.57 -5.93
N ALA A 52 10.01 -6.72 -5.63
CA ALA A 52 9.86 -7.89 -6.48
C ALA A 52 8.40 -8.36 -6.59
N ALA A 53 7.64 -8.26 -5.50
CA ALA A 53 6.22 -8.66 -5.48
C ALA A 53 5.30 -7.66 -6.17
N MET A 54 5.68 -6.38 -6.28
CA MET A 54 4.85 -5.33 -6.87
C MET A 54 4.87 -5.33 -8.41
N ALA A 55 5.67 -6.19 -9.04
CA ALA A 55 5.80 -6.27 -10.50
C ALA A 55 4.75 -7.17 -11.16
N GLY A 56 3.70 -7.54 -10.45
CA GLY A 56 2.63 -8.40 -10.97
C GLY A 56 1.66 -7.70 -11.91
N PRO A 57 0.65 -8.44 -12.42
CA PRO A 57 -0.36 -7.85 -13.30
C PRO A 57 -1.17 -6.76 -12.59
N PRO A 58 -1.55 -5.69 -13.31
CA PRO A 58 -2.28 -4.59 -12.69
C PRO A 58 -3.71 -4.98 -12.30
N TRP A 59 -4.27 -4.25 -11.35
CA TRP A 59 -5.69 -4.32 -11.06
C TRP A 59 -6.47 -3.64 -12.19
N ASP A 60 -7.59 -4.25 -12.58
CA ASP A 60 -8.48 -3.68 -13.59
C ASP A 60 -9.34 -2.57 -12.99
N THR A 61 -9.83 -2.79 -11.77
CA THR A 61 -10.63 -1.80 -11.03
C THR A 61 -10.20 -1.77 -9.58
N HIS A 62 -10.40 -0.63 -8.93
CA HIS A 62 -10.25 -0.51 -7.48
C HIS A 62 -11.11 0.63 -6.96
N GLU A 63 -11.60 0.47 -5.73
CA GLU A 63 -12.35 1.48 -5.02
C GLU A 63 -11.99 1.42 -3.54
N LEU A 64 -11.62 2.55 -2.96
CA LEU A 64 -11.30 2.68 -1.53
C LEU A 64 -12.50 3.29 -0.82
N THR A 65 -12.90 2.69 0.29
CA THR A 65 -14.06 3.14 1.06
C THR A 65 -13.68 3.34 2.53
N GLY A 66 -14.27 4.38 3.14
CA GLY A 66 -14.09 4.63 4.57
C GLY A 66 -12.67 4.94 4.98
N LEU A 67 -11.90 5.57 4.10
CA LEU A 67 -10.50 5.89 4.40
C LEU A 67 -10.41 6.85 5.58
N ASP A 68 -9.62 6.47 6.58
CA ASP A 68 -9.43 7.20 7.81
C ASP A 68 -7.95 7.21 8.20
N VAL A 69 -7.52 8.26 8.88
CA VAL A 69 -6.13 8.43 9.28
C VAL A 69 -6.05 8.67 10.78
N LEU A 70 -5.30 7.83 11.47
CA LEU A 70 -4.98 8.00 12.87
C LEU A 70 -3.54 8.52 12.97
N ARG A 71 -3.34 9.57 13.75
CA ARG A 71 -2.01 10.15 13.96
C ARG A 71 -1.63 10.04 15.44
N PRO A 72 -0.99 8.92 15.84
CA PRO A 72 -0.57 8.76 17.24
C PRO A 72 0.46 9.82 17.68
N THR A 73 1.31 10.23 16.74
CA THR A 73 2.28 11.31 16.92
C THR A 73 2.38 12.11 15.62
N ASP A 74 3.11 13.21 15.64
CA ASP A 74 3.38 13.99 14.43
C ASP A 74 4.21 13.23 13.39
N GLU A 75 4.84 12.14 13.78
CA GLU A 75 5.77 11.39 12.93
C GLU A 75 5.25 10.02 12.52
N VAL A 76 4.05 9.64 12.99
CA VAL A 76 3.45 8.34 12.66
C VAL A 76 2.01 8.55 12.21
N ALA A 77 1.64 7.88 11.11
CA ALA A 77 0.27 7.87 10.63
C ALA A 77 -0.15 6.44 10.30
N VAL A 78 -1.38 6.09 10.70
CA VAL A 78 -2.01 4.81 10.35
C VAL A 78 -3.19 5.11 9.45
N VAL A 79 -3.17 4.58 8.22
CA VAL A 79 -4.25 4.76 7.26
C VAL A 79 -5.00 3.44 7.14
N SER A 80 -6.32 3.47 7.35
CA SER A 80 -7.15 2.27 7.24
C SER A 80 -8.35 2.53 6.35
N TYR A 81 -8.79 1.49 5.63
CA TYR A 81 -9.91 1.59 4.69
C TYR A 81 -10.35 0.20 4.25
N GLY A 82 -11.49 0.16 3.55
CA GLY A 82 -11.88 -1.02 2.81
C GLY A 82 -11.51 -0.85 1.35
N VAL A 83 -11.16 -1.94 0.67
CA VAL A 83 -10.91 -1.94 -0.77
C VAL A 83 -11.76 -3.00 -1.45
N GLU A 84 -12.33 -2.60 -2.58
CA GLU A 84 -12.95 -3.51 -3.55
C GLU A 84 -12.16 -3.39 -4.83
N ALA A 85 -11.67 -4.50 -5.35
CA ALA A 85 -10.85 -4.49 -6.56
C ALA A 85 -11.16 -5.70 -7.41
N SER A 86 -10.81 -5.65 -8.69
CA SER A 86 -10.95 -6.81 -9.57
C SER A 86 -9.75 -6.94 -10.49
N ARG A 87 -9.44 -8.18 -10.84
CA ARG A 87 -8.35 -8.51 -11.76
C ARG A 87 -8.75 -9.77 -12.54
N ALA A 88 -8.73 -9.68 -13.88
CA ALA A 88 -9.04 -10.80 -14.76
C ALA A 88 -10.39 -11.48 -14.40
N GLY A 89 -11.39 -10.68 -14.06
CA GLY A 89 -12.73 -11.18 -13.72
C GLY A 89 -12.89 -11.69 -12.30
N THR A 90 -11.84 -11.69 -11.49
CA THR A 90 -11.89 -12.12 -10.09
C THR A 90 -11.99 -10.90 -9.18
N SER A 91 -13.00 -10.90 -8.30
CA SER A 91 -13.20 -9.85 -7.32
C SER A 91 -12.37 -10.08 -6.07
N TYR A 92 -11.92 -8.99 -5.47
CA TYR A 92 -11.16 -9.00 -4.22
C TYR A 92 -11.72 -7.94 -3.28
N SER A 93 -11.94 -8.31 -2.02
CA SER A 93 -12.41 -7.40 -0.99
C SER A 93 -11.57 -7.57 0.26
N ALA A 94 -11.14 -6.46 0.86
CA ALA A 94 -10.30 -6.53 2.06
C ALA A 94 -10.44 -5.26 2.89
N LEU A 95 -10.11 -5.40 4.18
CA LEU A 95 -9.73 -4.27 5.02
C LEU A 95 -8.22 -4.11 4.94
N VAL A 96 -7.77 -2.88 4.85
CA VAL A 96 -6.35 -2.56 4.67
C VAL A 96 -5.91 -1.58 5.75
N ALA A 97 -4.71 -1.80 6.28
CA ALA A 97 -4.06 -0.85 7.18
C ALA A 97 -2.62 -0.66 6.73
N SER A 98 -2.21 0.61 6.65
CA SER A 98 -0.83 0.98 6.32
C SER A 98 -0.29 1.91 7.40
N VAL A 99 0.96 1.71 7.78
CA VAL A 99 1.65 2.57 8.74
C VAL A 99 2.75 3.32 8.01
N TYR A 100 2.74 4.63 8.19
CA TYR A 100 3.73 5.55 7.64
C TYR A 100 4.51 6.21 8.76
N VAL A 101 5.80 6.43 8.55
CA VAL A 101 6.63 7.23 9.45
C VAL A 101 7.21 8.40 8.68
N ARG A 102 7.39 9.53 9.36
CA ARG A 102 8.00 10.71 8.77
C ARG A 102 9.52 10.58 8.86
N ARG A 103 10.18 10.63 7.72
CA ARG A 103 11.64 10.67 7.59
C ARG A 103 12.05 12.03 7.02
N ALA A 104 13.34 12.27 6.90
CA ALA A 104 13.88 13.53 6.38
C ALA A 104 13.33 13.86 4.97
N GLY A 105 13.13 12.86 4.14
CA GLY A 105 12.61 13.03 2.77
C GLY A 105 11.10 12.97 2.63
N GLY A 106 10.34 12.92 3.74
CA GLY A 106 8.88 12.82 3.74
C GLY A 106 8.39 11.52 4.37
N TRP A 107 7.13 11.20 4.13
CA TRP A 107 6.51 10.00 4.67
C TRP A 107 7.03 8.74 3.97
N ARG A 108 7.29 7.68 4.76
CA ARG A 108 7.67 6.36 4.24
C ARG A 108 6.78 5.29 4.84
N MET A 109 6.39 4.32 4.01
CA MET A 109 5.58 3.19 4.44
C MET A 109 6.45 2.17 5.16
N VAL A 110 6.09 1.82 6.39
CA VAL A 110 6.82 0.81 7.19
C VAL A 110 6.02 -0.48 7.34
N SER A 111 4.69 -0.44 7.17
CA SER A 111 3.84 -1.62 7.28
C SER A 111 2.61 -1.47 6.40
N HIS A 112 2.18 -2.58 5.82
CA HIS A 112 0.98 -2.65 4.99
C HIS A 112 0.38 -4.04 5.15
N GLN A 113 -0.92 -4.11 5.45
CA GLN A 113 -1.58 -5.39 5.74
C GLN A 113 -2.97 -5.42 5.12
N HIS A 114 -3.28 -6.54 4.48
CA HIS A 114 -4.62 -6.84 3.99
C HIS A 114 -5.28 -7.91 4.85
N THR A 115 -6.55 -7.70 5.17
CA THR A 115 -7.41 -8.69 5.82
C THR A 115 -8.61 -8.92 4.91
N PRO A 116 -8.67 -10.02 4.16
CA PRO A 116 -9.78 -10.29 3.24
C PRO A 116 -11.12 -10.39 3.97
N ARG A 117 -12.18 -9.98 3.27
CA ARG A 117 -13.52 -10.03 3.83
C ARG A 117 -14.58 -10.44 2.79
#